data_a81dfa31ff25e679f2ae4ac38036f260
#
_entry.id   a81dfa31ff25e679f2ae4ac38036f260
#
_cell.length_a   1.000
_cell.length_b   1.000
_cell.length_c   1.000
_cell.angle_alpha   90.00
_cell.angle_beta   90.00
_cell.angle_gamma   90.00
#
_symmetry.space_group_name_H-M   'P 1'
#
loop_
_entity.id
_entity.type
_entity.pdbx_description
1 polymer ?
#
loop_
_entity_poly.entity_id
_entity_poly.type
_entity_poly.pdbx_seq_one_letter_code
_entity_poly.pdbx_strand_id
1 'polypeptide(L)'
;MVAVPRIPRAIADAIIAHAREDLPNEACGLVHAKDGQPVSVHRVTNVAASPYRFEMHGMEQMRLEQQRDERGETLFAIYHSHVASAAYPSQTDVRMAFFPPGETDREPAYPGTFYLLVSLAEDPPPLHTYYIHKGGVIEEIPAEIV
;
A
#
# COMPACT_ATOMS: atom_id res chain seq x y z
N MET A 1 9.32 -0.65 -17.95
CA MET A 1 8.74 0.65 -17.53
C MET A 1 7.36 0.41 -16.92
N VAL A 2 7.12 1.00 -15.78
CA VAL A 2 5.82 0.88 -15.10
C VAL A 2 4.88 1.97 -15.62
N ALA A 3 3.66 1.59 -16.00
CA ALA A 3 2.67 2.56 -16.48
C ALA A 3 2.21 3.47 -15.35
N VAL A 4 1.86 4.72 -15.69
CA VAL A 4 1.33 5.69 -14.73
C VAL A 4 -0.08 5.25 -14.28
N PRO A 5 -0.30 4.96 -13.00
CA PRO A 5 -1.61 4.55 -12.53
C PRO A 5 -2.58 5.72 -12.45
N ARG A 6 -3.85 5.42 -12.73
CA ARG A 6 -4.96 6.35 -12.56
C ARG A 6 -5.79 5.88 -11.37
N ILE A 7 -5.88 6.72 -10.36
CA ILE A 7 -6.50 6.38 -9.09
C ILE A 7 -7.71 7.28 -8.86
N PRO A 8 -8.91 6.71 -8.72
CA PRO A 8 -10.11 7.50 -8.41
C PRO A 8 -9.94 8.32 -7.13
N ARG A 9 -10.43 9.56 -7.14
CA ARG A 9 -10.38 10.44 -5.97
C ARG A 9 -10.98 9.78 -4.73
N ALA A 10 -12.08 9.04 -4.90
CA ALA A 10 -12.72 8.36 -3.77
C ALA A 10 -11.79 7.34 -3.09
N ILE A 11 -10.94 6.67 -3.86
CA ILE A 11 -9.95 5.73 -3.30
C ILE A 11 -8.87 6.47 -2.53
N ALA A 12 -8.33 7.55 -3.09
CA ALA A 12 -7.34 8.39 -2.40
C ALA A 12 -7.92 8.94 -1.09
N ASP A 13 -9.14 9.47 -1.12
CA ASP A 13 -9.80 10.02 0.06
C ASP A 13 -10.05 8.94 1.13
N ALA A 14 -10.42 7.73 0.73
CA ALA A 14 -10.63 6.62 1.66
C ALA A 14 -9.33 6.23 2.38
N ILE A 15 -8.21 6.23 1.68
CA ILE A 15 -6.89 5.94 2.27
C ILE A 15 -6.50 7.03 3.26
N ILE A 16 -6.68 8.30 2.90
CA ILE A 16 -6.38 9.43 3.77
C ILE A 16 -7.25 9.39 5.04
N ALA A 17 -8.55 9.10 4.89
CA ALA A 17 -9.45 8.97 6.03
C ALA A 17 -9.01 7.85 6.97
N HIS A 18 -8.62 6.71 6.43
CA HIS A 18 -8.11 5.59 7.23
C HIS A 18 -6.85 5.97 8.00
N ALA A 19 -5.93 6.67 7.33
CA ALA A 19 -4.70 7.14 7.98
C ALA A 19 -4.98 8.02 9.20
N ARG A 20 -5.95 8.92 9.09
CA ARG A 20 -6.34 9.81 10.19
C ARG A 20 -7.06 9.08 11.32
N GLU A 21 -7.93 8.14 10.95
CA GLU A 21 -8.73 7.39 11.94
C GLU A 21 -7.88 6.41 12.75
N ASP A 22 -6.79 5.90 12.20
CA ASP A 22 -5.93 4.94 12.90
C ASP A 22 -4.87 5.58 13.80
N LEU A 23 -4.76 6.92 13.81
CA LEU A 23 -3.83 7.58 14.72
C LEU A 23 -4.01 7.08 16.16
N PRO A 24 -2.95 6.84 16.91
CA PRO A 24 -1.55 7.18 16.65
C PRO A 24 -0.76 6.13 15.85
N ASN A 25 -1.40 5.10 15.33
CA ASN A 25 -0.76 4.01 14.64
C ASN A 25 -0.73 4.22 13.12
N GLU A 26 0.20 3.57 12.44
CA GLU A 26 0.15 3.47 10.99
C GLU A 26 -1.09 2.68 10.57
N ALA A 27 -1.80 3.19 9.56
CA ALA A 27 -2.86 2.46 8.89
C ALA A 27 -2.29 1.59 7.77
N CYS A 28 -2.96 0.50 7.46
CA CYS A 28 -2.60 -0.34 6.32
C CYS A 28 -3.83 -0.97 5.68
N GLY A 29 -3.69 -1.35 4.42
CA GLY A 29 -4.78 -1.98 3.69
C GLY A 29 -4.41 -2.32 2.26
N LEU A 30 -5.41 -2.73 1.50
CA LEU A 30 -5.28 -3.21 0.14
C LEU A 30 -6.22 -2.44 -0.79
N VAL A 31 -5.78 -2.23 -2.02
CA VAL A 31 -6.62 -1.70 -3.10
C VAL A 31 -6.78 -2.80 -4.14
N HIS A 32 -8.01 -3.15 -4.44
CA HIS A 32 -8.34 -4.16 -5.44
C HIS A 32 -8.64 -3.52 -6.79
N ALA A 33 -8.37 -4.23 -7.87
CA ALA A 33 -8.61 -3.79 -9.23
C ALA A 33 -9.47 -4.79 -9.98
N LYS A 34 -10.23 -4.28 -10.95
CA LYS A 34 -10.96 -5.08 -11.93
C LYS A 34 -10.55 -4.59 -13.32
N ASP A 35 -10.10 -5.50 -14.16
CA ASP A 35 -9.62 -5.16 -15.51
C ASP A 35 -8.56 -4.05 -15.48
N GLY A 36 -7.66 -4.11 -14.48
CA GLY A 36 -6.58 -3.15 -14.32
C GLY A 36 -6.96 -1.81 -13.69
N GLN A 37 -8.24 -1.59 -13.36
CA GLN A 37 -8.72 -0.33 -12.78
C GLN A 37 -8.98 -0.50 -11.30
N PRO A 38 -8.46 0.39 -10.43
CA PRO A 38 -8.76 0.35 -9.00
C PRO A 38 -10.26 0.49 -8.76
N VAL A 39 -10.83 -0.40 -7.94
CA VAL A 39 -12.28 -0.41 -7.71
C VAL A 39 -12.67 -0.33 -6.23
N SER A 40 -11.80 -0.74 -5.31
CA SER A 40 -12.18 -0.77 -3.90
C SER A 40 -10.96 -0.70 -2.97
N VAL A 41 -11.20 -0.13 -1.79
CA VAL A 41 -10.23 -0.04 -0.69
C VAL A 41 -10.67 -0.95 0.42
N HIS A 42 -9.74 -1.74 0.96
CA HIS A 42 -10.00 -2.66 2.06
C HIS A 42 -9.05 -2.38 3.21
N ARG A 43 -9.59 -1.90 4.31
CA ARG A 43 -8.81 -1.66 5.53
C ARG A 43 -8.38 -2.99 6.13
N VAL A 44 -7.13 -3.06 6.59
CA VAL A 44 -6.60 -4.23 7.29
C VAL A 44 -6.08 -3.77 8.65
N THR A 45 -6.29 -4.59 9.68
CA THR A 45 -5.79 -4.29 11.01
C THR A 45 -4.27 -4.33 11.03
N ASN A 46 -3.64 -3.27 11.56
CA ASN A 46 -2.22 -3.25 11.83
C ASN A 46 -1.98 -3.95 13.18
N VAL A 47 -1.58 -5.22 13.15
CA VAL A 47 -1.37 -6.00 14.39
C VAL A 47 -0.13 -5.56 15.15
N ALA A 48 0.79 -4.81 14.51
CA ALA A 48 1.93 -4.20 15.20
C ALA A 48 1.49 -3.07 16.12
N ALA A 49 0.33 -2.46 15.84
CA ALA A 49 -0.23 -1.35 16.62
C ALA A 49 0.85 -0.29 16.93
N SER A 50 1.58 0.13 15.89
CA SER A 50 2.77 0.96 16.02
C SER A 50 2.66 2.22 15.16
N PRO A 51 3.17 3.39 15.65
CA PRO A 51 3.30 4.58 14.82
C PRO A 51 4.51 4.53 13.88
N TYR A 52 5.31 3.46 13.89
CA TYR A 52 6.57 3.37 13.14
C TYR A 52 6.62 2.25 12.11
N ARG A 53 5.72 1.30 12.18
CA ARG A 53 5.65 0.17 11.24
C ARG A 53 4.26 -0.42 11.21
N PHE A 54 4.01 -1.25 10.19
CA PHE A 54 2.76 -2.00 10.11
C PHE A 54 3.03 -3.47 9.84
N GLU A 55 2.10 -4.29 10.28
CA GLU A 55 2.02 -5.71 9.99
C GLU A 55 0.55 -6.05 9.82
N MET A 56 0.20 -6.54 8.64
CA MET A 56 -1.19 -6.84 8.32
C MET A 56 -1.67 -8.10 9.03
N HIS A 57 -2.89 -8.04 9.56
CA HIS A 57 -3.55 -9.20 10.14
C HIS A 57 -3.71 -10.31 9.09
N GLY A 58 -3.09 -11.48 9.34
CA GLY A 58 -2.99 -12.54 8.34
C GLY A 58 -4.33 -13.11 7.89
N MET A 59 -5.28 -13.31 8.82
CA MET A 59 -6.59 -13.85 8.48
C MET A 59 -7.41 -12.87 7.64
N GLU A 60 -7.30 -11.56 7.92
CA GLU A 60 -7.95 -10.54 7.11
C GLU A 60 -7.40 -10.52 5.70
N GLN A 61 -6.07 -10.60 5.55
CA GLN A 61 -5.44 -10.70 4.24
C GLN A 61 -5.93 -11.91 3.46
N MET A 62 -6.00 -13.06 4.10
CA MET A 62 -6.43 -14.29 3.46
C MET A 62 -7.87 -14.19 2.98
N ARG A 63 -8.77 -13.62 3.79
CA ARG A 63 -10.18 -13.42 3.40
C ARG A 63 -10.29 -12.48 2.21
N LEU A 64 -9.49 -11.41 2.19
CA LEU A 64 -9.50 -10.47 1.07
C LEU A 64 -8.97 -11.11 -0.21
N GLU A 65 -7.95 -11.95 -0.12
CA GLU A 65 -7.43 -12.70 -1.25
C GLU A 65 -8.50 -13.64 -1.84
N GLN A 66 -9.21 -14.35 -0.97
CA GLN A 66 -10.32 -15.22 -1.40
C GLN A 66 -11.42 -14.41 -2.08
N GLN A 67 -11.78 -13.24 -1.54
CA GLN A 67 -12.79 -12.37 -2.16
C GLN A 67 -12.34 -11.87 -3.53
N ARG A 68 -11.05 -11.51 -3.69
CA ARG A 68 -10.52 -11.10 -4.99
C ARG A 68 -10.69 -12.22 -6.01
N ASP A 69 -10.31 -13.44 -5.64
CA ASP A 69 -10.41 -14.60 -6.53
C ASP A 69 -11.84 -14.85 -6.94
N GLU A 70 -12.80 -14.81 -6.01
CA GLU A 70 -14.22 -15.02 -6.27
C GLU A 70 -14.80 -13.96 -7.19
N ARG A 71 -14.33 -12.71 -7.10
CA ARG A 71 -14.82 -11.58 -7.90
C ARG A 71 -14.08 -11.39 -9.21
N GLY A 72 -13.04 -12.18 -9.49
CA GLY A 72 -12.18 -11.99 -10.64
C GLY A 72 -11.42 -10.68 -10.58
N GLU A 73 -11.09 -10.23 -9.37
CA GLU A 73 -10.30 -9.01 -9.12
C GLU A 73 -8.85 -9.34 -8.85
N THR A 74 -7.98 -8.34 -8.96
CA THR A 74 -6.55 -8.46 -8.70
C THR A 74 -6.12 -7.48 -7.62
N LEU A 75 -4.91 -7.68 -7.08
CA LEU A 75 -4.31 -6.74 -6.13
C LEU A 75 -3.65 -5.60 -6.92
N PHE A 76 -4.20 -4.40 -6.77
CA PHE A 76 -3.64 -3.20 -7.40
C PHE A 76 -2.51 -2.61 -6.59
N ALA A 77 -2.72 -2.47 -5.27
CA ALA A 77 -1.77 -1.82 -4.39
C ALA A 77 -1.91 -2.29 -2.94
N ILE A 78 -0.79 -2.19 -2.24
CA ILE A 78 -0.72 -2.25 -0.78
C ILE A 78 -0.51 -0.82 -0.31
N TYR A 79 -1.31 -0.34 0.64
CA TYR A 79 -1.15 1.01 1.15
C TYR A 79 -0.84 1.02 2.63
N HIS A 80 -0.14 2.05 3.06
CA HIS A 80 0.02 2.35 4.48
C HIS A 80 0.24 3.85 4.69
N SER A 81 0.24 4.28 5.95
CA SER A 81 0.49 5.66 6.32
C SER A 81 1.74 5.77 7.18
N HIS A 82 2.43 6.92 7.04
CA HIS A 82 3.41 7.37 8.02
C HIS A 82 2.76 8.44 8.90
N VAL A 83 3.02 8.36 10.21
CA VAL A 83 2.39 9.28 11.15
C VAL A 83 3.12 10.62 11.20
N ALA A 84 4.46 10.60 11.26
CA ALA A 84 5.28 11.80 11.41
C ALA A 84 6.47 11.87 10.45
N SER A 85 6.84 10.76 9.83
CA SER A 85 7.97 10.73 8.88
C SER A 85 7.50 11.04 7.46
N ALA A 86 8.45 11.36 6.58
CA ALA A 86 8.16 11.65 5.18
C ALA A 86 7.46 10.49 4.47
N ALA A 87 6.70 10.81 3.42
CA ALA A 87 5.98 9.82 2.60
C ALA A 87 6.95 9.12 1.64
N TYR A 88 7.89 8.39 2.19
CA TYR A 88 8.86 7.59 1.45
C TYR A 88 9.04 6.25 2.15
N PRO A 89 9.09 5.13 1.41
CA PRO A 89 9.22 3.80 2.03
C PRO A 89 10.45 3.72 2.93
N SER A 90 10.25 3.25 4.17
CA SER A 90 11.32 3.04 5.12
C SER A 90 12.13 1.79 4.75
N GLN A 91 13.30 1.60 5.40
CA GLN A 91 14.07 0.36 5.22
C GLN A 91 13.23 -0.86 5.61
N THR A 92 12.44 -0.75 6.67
CA THR A 92 11.52 -1.81 7.08
C THR A 92 10.46 -2.07 6.02
N ASP A 93 9.87 -1.03 5.43
CA ASP A 93 8.88 -1.17 4.36
C ASP A 93 9.47 -1.94 3.18
N VAL A 94 10.70 -1.62 2.77
CA VAL A 94 11.37 -2.32 1.67
C VAL A 94 11.64 -3.78 2.02
N ARG A 95 12.14 -4.04 3.22
CA ARG A 95 12.42 -5.41 3.67
C ARG A 95 11.15 -6.27 3.67
N MET A 96 10.04 -5.72 4.13
CA MET A 96 8.76 -6.43 4.23
C MET A 96 8.06 -6.62 2.89
N ALA A 97 8.51 -5.94 1.83
CA ALA A 97 8.01 -6.15 0.47
C ALA A 97 8.54 -7.46 -0.15
N PHE A 98 9.48 -8.13 0.51
CA PHE A 98 10.09 -9.37 0.04
C PHE A 98 9.76 -10.52 0.99
N PHE A 99 9.80 -11.75 0.47
CA PHE A 99 9.64 -12.94 1.28
C PHE A 99 10.73 -13.95 0.95
N PRO A 100 11.52 -14.42 1.95
CA PRO A 100 11.52 -13.97 3.35
C PRO A 100 11.92 -12.49 3.49
N PRO A 101 11.49 -11.81 4.57
CA PRO A 101 11.81 -10.39 4.74
C PRO A 101 13.30 -10.10 4.64
N GLY A 102 13.65 -9.05 3.86
CA GLY A 102 15.03 -8.64 3.65
C GLY A 102 15.76 -9.37 2.54
N GLU A 103 15.17 -10.40 1.95
CA GLU A 103 15.73 -11.14 0.81
C GLU A 103 15.48 -10.39 -0.50
N THR A 104 16.19 -9.28 -0.69
CA THR A 104 15.92 -8.34 -1.79
C THR A 104 16.52 -8.75 -3.13
N ASP A 105 17.33 -9.81 -3.17
CA ASP A 105 17.98 -10.32 -4.38
C ASP A 105 17.05 -11.10 -5.32
N ARG A 106 15.77 -11.06 -5.06
CA ARG A 106 14.69 -11.73 -5.80
C ARG A 106 13.58 -10.77 -6.12
N GLU A 107 12.57 -11.23 -6.85
CA GLU A 107 11.38 -10.43 -7.10
C GLU A 107 10.63 -10.17 -5.79
N PRO A 108 9.93 -9.02 -5.66
CA PRO A 108 9.08 -8.77 -4.50
C PRO A 108 8.00 -9.84 -4.33
N ALA A 109 7.47 -9.96 -3.12
CA ALA A 109 6.44 -10.95 -2.79
C ALA A 109 5.18 -10.78 -3.64
N TYR A 110 4.86 -9.54 -4.03
CA TYR A 110 3.68 -9.22 -4.85
C TYR A 110 4.11 -8.46 -6.10
N PRO A 111 4.67 -9.16 -7.11
CA PRO A 111 5.13 -8.48 -8.33
C PRO A 111 3.95 -7.85 -9.08
N GLY A 112 4.18 -6.68 -9.67
CA GLY A 112 3.15 -5.93 -10.38
C GLY A 112 2.24 -5.08 -9.49
N THR A 113 2.49 -5.05 -8.17
CA THR A 113 1.66 -4.34 -7.19
C THR A 113 2.32 -3.02 -6.81
N PHE A 114 1.55 -1.93 -6.82
CA PHE A 114 2.02 -0.63 -6.34
C PHE A 114 2.01 -0.55 -4.83
N TYR A 115 2.82 0.35 -4.29
CA TYR A 115 2.80 0.72 -2.87
C TYR A 115 2.34 2.17 -2.76
N LEU A 116 1.20 2.38 -2.11
CA LEU A 116 0.63 3.70 -1.90
C LEU A 116 0.93 4.15 -0.48
N LEU A 117 1.38 5.40 -0.35
CA LEU A 117 1.84 5.93 0.93
C LEU A 117 1.31 7.34 1.14
N VAL A 118 0.76 7.55 2.32
CA VAL A 118 0.27 8.85 2.78
C VAL A 118 1.04 9.20 4.06
N SER A 119 1.57 10.43 4.14
CA SER A 119 2.17 10.92 5.37
C SER A 119 1.31 12.00 5.98
N LEU A 120 0.99 11.86 7.26
CA LEU A 120 0.26 12.87 8.01
C LEU A 120 1.17 14.03 8.47
N ALA A 121 2.46 13.98 8.12
CA ALA A 121 3.35 15.14 8.25
C ALA A 121 3.09 16.18 7.16
N GLU A 122 2.40 15.81 6.08
CA GLU A 122 1.96 16.73 5.04
C GLU A 122 0.51 17.16 5.29
N ASP A 123 0.16 18.41 4.97
CA ASP A 123 -1.19 18.94 5.17
C ASP A 123 -1.59 19.88 4.02
N PRO A 124 -2.60 19.49 3.17
CA PRO A 124 -3.26 18.18 3.15
C PRO A 124 -2.32 17.09 2.65
N PRO A 125 -2.47 15.84 3.13
CA PRO A 125 -1.57 14.76 2.74
C PRO A 125 -1.89 14.27 1.33
N PRO A 126 -0.94 14.37 0.37
CA PRO A 126 -1.13 13.77 -0.94
C PRO A 126 -0.86 12.27 -0.89
N LEU A 127 -1.41 11.55 -1.87
CA LEU A 127 -1.12 10.14 -2.06
C LEU A 127 0.14 9.99 -2.91
N HIS A 128 1.14 9.31 -2.38
CA HIS A 128 2.37 8.99 -3.11
C HIS A 128 2.31 7.54 -3.59
N THR A 129 2.85 7.29 -4.77
CA THR A 129 2.84 5.97 -5.39
C THR A 129 4.25 5.52 -5.69
N TYR A 130 4.56 4.29 -5.25
CA TYR A 130 5.88 3.70 -5.43
C TYR A 130 5.76 2.32 -6.05
N TYR A 131 6.82 1.91 -6.73
CA TYR A 131 7.03 0.54 -7.15
C TYR A 131 8.35 0.06 -6.56
N ILE A 132 8.37 -1.14 -5.96
CA ILE A 132 9.57 -1.72 -5.38
C ILE A 132 10.04 -2.84 -6.29
N HIS A 133 11.21 -2.65 -6.89
CA HIS A 133 11.80 -3.59 -7.84
C HIS A 133 12.70 -4.59 -7.14
N LYS A 134 13.07 -5.65 -7.87
CA LYS A 134 14.12 -6.58 -7.47
C LYS A 134 15.36 -5.80 -7.04
N GLY A 135 16.01 -6.25 -5.96
CA GLY A 135 17.14 -5.54 -5.37
C GLY A 135 16.73 -4.48 -4.36
N GLY A 136 15.43 -4.32 -4.09
CA GLY A 136 14.93 -3.30 -3.16
C GLY A 136 14.98 -1.89 -3.73
N VAL A 137 15.06 -1.75 -5.04
CA VAL A 137 15.10 -0.44 -5.71
C VAL A 137 13.71 0.18 -5.69
N ILE A 138 13.60 1.39 -5.13
CA ILE A 138 12.35 2.14 -5.03
C ILE A 138 12.25 3.09 -6.21
N GLU A 139 11.13 3.02 -6.93
CA GLU A 139 10.79 3.98 -7.98
C GLU A 139 9.54 4.72 -7.58
N GLU A 140 9.60 6.05 -7.52
CA GLU A 140 8.41 6.87 -7.32
C GLU A 140 7.69 7.03 -8.66
N ILE A 141 6.41 6.70 -8.69
CA ILE A 141 5.58 6.74 -9.89
C ILE A 141 4.59 7.89 -9.74
N PRO A 142 4.58 8.90 -10.63
CA PRO A 142 3.55 9.93 -10.58
C PRO A 142 2.20 9.30 -10.89
N ALA A 143 1.24 9.45 -9.97
CA ALA A 143 -0.11 8.93 -10.17
C ALA A 143 -1.05 10.05 -10.59
N GLU A 144 -2.03 9.73 -11.45
CA GLU A 144 -3.13 10.63 -11.76
C GLU A 144 -4.29 10.34 -10.82
N ILE A 145 -4.71 11.33 -10.05
CA ILE A 145 -5.93 11.26 -9.25
C ILE A 145 -7.06 11.78 -10.11
N VAL A 146 -8.04 10.94 -10.40
CA VAL A 146 -9.09 11.23 -11.36
C VAL A 146 -10.49 11.28 -10.75
#